data_0ce08f3690254843b2bb156a324c0243
#
_entry.id   0ce08f3690254843b2bb156a324c0243
#
_cell.length_a   1.000
_cell.length_b   1.000
_cell.length_c   1.000
_cell.angle_alpha   90.00
_cell.angle_beta   90.00
_cell.angle_gamma   90.00
#
_symmetry.space_group_name_H-M   'P 1'
#
loop_
_entity.id
_entity.type
_entity.pdbx_description
1 polymer ?
#
loop_
_entity_poly.entity_id
_entity_poly.type
_entity_poly.pdbx_seq_one_letter_code
_entity_poly.pdbx_strand_id
1 'polypeptide(L)'
;MRAFLALPRDRMWVESARALVERLQSTLPKASWTKPESWHLTLKFLGDVPRSALETFGEKIASACAEAVAGEIIGGGPVVFPPQGEARVLGVGFTSNETLDSVTRVAVAADRAAETLGVAREKREFRPHVTLARLRDRWPAEAVASFRETAAAWTFPSWQARSCVLYESRLDPAGAVHTPLAEWSFTGGPRGVRA
;
A
#
# COMPACT_ATOMS: atom_id res chain seq x y z
N MET A 1 8.16 -7.67 17.58
CA MET A 1 6.87 -7.01 17.22
C MET A 1 6.69 -7.03 15.72
N ARG A 2 5.49 -7.27 15.23
CA ARG A 2 5.21 -7.23 13.79
C ARG A 2 5.04 -5.78 13.32
N ALA A 3 5.83 -5.38 12.32
CA ALA A 3 5.83 -4.00 11.84
C ALA A 3 5.80 -3.91 10.30
N PHE A 4 5.35 -2.76 9.80
CA PHE A 4 5.38 -2.41 8.37
C PHE A 4 5.42 -0.89 8.17
N LEU A 5 5.98 -0.46 7.04
CA LEU A 5 5.98 0.93 6.59
C LEU A 5 4.91 1.13 5.52
N ALA A 6 4.12 2.20 5.61
CA ALA A 6 3.06 2.50 4.64
C ALA A 6 2.80 4.01 4.52
N LEU A 7 2.18 4.43 3.42
CA LEU A 7 1.48 5.71 3.39
C LEU A 7 0.23 5.62 4.26
N PRO A 8 -0.05 6.62 5.11
CA PRO A 8 -1.29 6.67 5.88
C PRO A 8 -2.47 6.83 4.92
N ARG A 9 -3.62 6.28 5.34
CA ARG A 9 -4.85 6.34 4.53
C ARG A 9 -5.29 7.78 4.27
N ASP A 10 -5.72 8.04 3.04
CA ASP A 10 -6.43 9.26 2.67
C ASP A 10 -7.94 9.08 2.90
N ARG A 11 -8.58 10.04 3.58
CA ARG A 11 -9.99 9.95 3.96
C ARG A 11 -10.91 9.89 2.75
N MET A 12 -10.71 10.77 1.78
CA MET A 12 -11.58 10.86 0.61
C MET A 12 -11.46 9.61 -0.27
N TRP A 13 -10.23 9.11 -0.40
CA TRP A 13 -9.97 7.86 -1.10
C TRP A 13 -10.67 6.67 -0.41
N VAL A 14 -10.59 6.58 0.91
CA VAL A 14 -11.24 5.53 1.72
C VAL A 14 -12.76 5.54 1.54
N GLU A 15 -13.41 6.71 1.55
CA GLU A 15 -14.86 6.81 1.33
C GLU A 15 -15.25 6.31 -0.07
N SER A 16 -14.48 6.68 -1.10
CA SER A 16 -14.70 6.19 -2.46
C SER A 16 -14.49 4.68 -2.57
N ALA A 17 -13.40 4.15 -1.96
CA ALA A 17 -13.12 2.72 -1.95
C ALA A 17 -14.19 1.90 -1.21
N ARG A 18 -14.79 2.46 -0.14
CA ARG A 18 -15.91 1.84 0.58
C ARG A 18 -17.09 1.60 -0.36
N ALA A 19 -17.51 2.62 -1.12
CA ALA A 19 -18.62 2.51 -2.06
C ALA A 19 -18.33 1.48 -3.18
N LEU A 20 -17.08 1.44 -3.68
CA LEU A 20 -16.66 0.41 -4.62
C LEU A 20 -16.77 -0.99 -4.01
N VAL A 21 -16.26 -1.19 -2.79
CA VAL A 21 -16.27 -2.51 -2.13
C VAL A 21 -17.69 -2.96 -1.85
N GLU A 22 -18.60 -2.09 -1.41
CA GLU A 22 -20.03 -2.41 -1.23
C GLU A 22 -20.67 -2.92 -2.53
N ARG A 23 -20.38 -2.24 -3.65
CA ARG A 23 -20.84 -2.69 -4.97
C ARG A 23 -20.26 -4.05 -5.36
N LEU A 24 -18.96 -4.26 -5.15
CA LEU A 24 -18.30 -5.53 -5.47
C LEU A 24 -18.84 -6.68 -4.61
N GLN A 25 -19.09 -6.44 -3.33
CA GLN A 25 -19.66 -7.44 -2.40
C GLN A 25 -21.06 -7.92 -2.80
N SER A 26 -21.84 -7.05 -3.46
CA SER A 26 -23.21 -7.39 -3.89
C SER A 26 -23.25 -8.27 -5.15
N THR A 27 -22.15 -8.31 -5.91
CA THR A 27 -22.12 -8.94 -7.25
C THR A 27 -21.10 -10.08 -7.38
N LEU A 28 -20.10 -10.11 -6.49
CA LEU A 28 -18.99 -11.05 -6.58
C LEU A 28 -19.07 -12.16 -5.52
N PRO A 29 -18.38 -13.31 -5.74
CA PRO A 29 -18.33 -14.37 -4.73
C PRO A 29 -17.71 -13.90 -3.40
N LYS A 30 -17.94 -14.68 -2.34
CA LYS A 30 -17.37 -14.38 -1.02
C LYS A 30 -15.85 -14.25 -1.05
N ALA A 31 -15.33 -13.23 -0.37
CA ALA A 31 -13.91 -12.99 -0.16
C ALA A 31 -13.65 -12.47 1.25
N SER A 32 -12.39 -12.51 1.68
CA SER A 32 -11.96 -11.81 2.89
C SER A 32 -11.69 -10.34 2.56
N TRP A 33 -12.76 -9.53 2.58
CA TRP A 33 -12.67 -8.10 2.34
C TRP A 33 -11.93 -7.40 3.49
N THR A 34 -10.95 -6.58 3.12
CA THR A 34 -10.18 -5.79 4.08
C THR A 34 -11.06 -4.67 4.62
N LYS A 35 -11.05 -4.45 5.93
CA LYS A 35 -11.80 -3.35 6.55
C LYS A 35 -11.21 -2.00 6.15
N PRO A 36 -12.04 -0.95 5.97
CA PRO A 36 -11.57 0.39 5.60
C PRO A 36 -10.50 0.96 6.53
N GLU A 37 -10.57 0.63 7.82
CA GLU A 37 -9.59 1.05 8.85
C GLU A 37 -8.19 0.48 8.60
N SER A 38 -8.11 -0.63 7.86
CA SER A 38 -6.86 -1.31 7.50
C SER A 38 -6.37 -0.99 6.09
N TRP A 39 -7.05 -0.13 5.34
CA TRP A 39 -6.57 0.27 4.01
C TRP A 39 -5.41 1.24 4.13
N HIS A 40 -4.32 0.90 3.49
CA HIS A 40 -3.09 1.69 3.40
C HIS A 40 -2.31 1.26 2.16
N LEU A 41 -1.41 2.10 1.68
CA LEU A 41 -0.45 1.72 0.65
C LEU A 41 0.82 1.24 1.34
N THR A 42 1.02 -0.07 1.41
CA THR A 42 2.22 -0.66 2.04
C THR A 42 3.46 -0.37 1.20
N LEU A 43 4.51 0.14 1.83
CA LEU A 43 5.82 0.36 1.23
C LEU A 43 6.76 -0.82 1.50
N LYS A 44 6.78 -1.33 2.73
CA LYS A 44 7.59 -2.50 3.11
C LYS A 44 7.01 -3.20 4.34
N PHE A 45 6.84 -4.51 4.23
CA PHE A 45 6.60 -5.36 5.40
C PHE A 45 7.94 -5.74 6.04
N LEU A 46 8.04 -5.51 7.36
CA LEU A 46 9.23 -5.89 8.13
C LEU A 46 9.06 -7.25 8.83
N GLY A 47 7.80 -7.71 8.99
CA GLY A 47 7.53 -8.92 9.76
C GLY A 47 7.82 -8.72 11.24
N ASP A 48 8.24 -9.77 11.92
CA ASP A 48 8.59 -9.73 13.35
C ASP A 48 10.04 -9.24 13.53
N VAL A 49 10.18 -8.04 14.11
CA VAL A 49 11.48 -7.38 14.33
C VAL A 49 11.62 -6.90 15.78
N PRO A 50 12.84 -6.84 16.33
CA PRO A 50 13.10 -6.25 17.64
C PRO A 50 12.78 -4.76 17.62
N ARG A 51 12.12 -4.23 18.65
CA ARG A 51 11.82 -2.80 18.76
C ARG A 51 13.09 -1.92 18.76
N SER A 52 14.17 -2.41 19.40
CA SER A 52 15.46 -1.73 19.46
C SER A 52 16.13 -1.54 18.08
N ALA A 53 15.79 -2.35 17.10
CA ALA A 53 16.37 -2.24 15.75
C ALA A 53 15.64 -1.22 14.86
N LEU A 54 14.47 -0.72 15.29
CA LEU A 54 13.65 0.20 14.48
C LEU A 54 14.23 1.62 14.41
N GLU A 55 15.09 2.02 15.35
CA GLU A 55 15.73 3.35 15.34
C GLU A 55 16.63 3.51 14.11
N THR A 56 17.58 2.60 13.90
CA THR A 56 18.47 2.62 12.72
C THR A 56 17.71 2.50 11.41
N PHE A 57 16.62 1.72 11.37
CA PHE A 57 15.73 1.68 10.22
C PHE A 57 15.08 3.05 9.98
N GLY A 58 14.58 3.68 11.06
CA GLY A 58 13.93 5.00 11.02
C GLY A 58 14.83 6.10 10.47
N GLU A 59 16.11 6.15 10.85
CA GLU A 59 17.08 7.11 10.31
C GLU A 59 17.22 7.02 8.79
N LYS A 60 17.27 5.80 8.25
CA LYS A 60 17.33 5.57 6.81
C LYS A 60 16.05 6.00 6.09
N ILE A 61 14.89 5.77 6.73
CA ILE A 61 13.59 6.21 6.21
C ILE A 61 13.48 7.74 6.25
N ALA A 62 13.93 8.40 7.33
CA ALA A 62 13.97 9.85 7.42
C ALA A 62 14.76 10.48 6.27
N SER A 63 15.93 9.93 5.95
CA SER A 63 16.75 10.38 4.82
C SER A 63 16.02 10.22 3.47
N ALA A 64 15.39 9.07 3.23
CA ALA A 64 14.64 8.83 2.00
C ALA A 64 13.41 9.76 1.87
N CYS A 65 12.72 10.03 2.97
CA CYS A 65 11.57 10.93 3.00
C CYS A 65 11.96 12.40 2.81
N ALA A 66 13.14 12.81 3.28
CA ALA A 66 13.66 14.16 3.04
C ALA A 66 13.87 14.48 1.55
N GLU A 67 14.09 13.45 0.72
CA GLU A 67 14.23 13.58 -0.73
C GLU A 67 12.90 13.35 -1.49
N ALA A 68 11.87 12.86 -0.81
CA ALA A 68 10.60 12.53 -1.43
C ALA A 68 9.72 13.76 -1.63
N VAL A 69 9.14 13.87 -2.83
CA VAL A 69 8.22 14.94 -3.20
C VAL A 69 6.81 14.60 -2.68
N ALA A 70 6.26 15.50 -1.86
CA ALA A 70 4.86 15.43 -1.44
C ALA A 70 3.94 15.86 -2.58
N GLY A 71 2.77 15.23 -2.70
CA GLY A 71 1.82 15.56 -3.76
C GLY A 71 0.68 14.56 -3.85
N GLU A 72 0.02 14.56 -4.99
CA GLU A 72 -1.10 13.67 -5.27
C GLU A 72 -0.65 12.41 -6.00
N ILE A 73 -1.21 11.26 -5.59
CA ILE A 73 -1.18 10.03 -6.36
C ILE A 73 -2.59 9.69 -6.84
N ILE A 74 -2.69 9.14 -8.05
CA ILE A 74 -3.96 8.95 -8.74
C ILE A 74 -4.24 7.45 -8.87
N GLY A 75 -5.46 7.02 -8.57
CA GLY A 75 -5.89 5.64 -8.73
C GLY A 75 -5.71 5.16 -10.17
N GLY A 76 -5.03 4.04 -10.35
CA GLY A 76 -4.62 3.46 -11.64
C GLY A 76 -5.39 2.19 -12.05
N GLY A 77 -6.52 1.93 -11.43
CA GLY A 77 -7.37 0.79 -11.76
C GLY A 77 -7.06 -0.49 -10.99
N PRO A 78 -7.66 -1.62 -11.40
CA PRO A 78 -7.58 -2.89 -10.67
C PRO A 78 -6.19 -3.52 -10.73
N VAL A 79 -5.77 -4.09 -9.61
CA VAL A 79 -4.65 -5.00 -9.54
C VAL A 79 -5.10 -6.36 -9.00
N VAL A 80 -4.54 -7.42 -9.54
CA VAL A 80 -4.79 -8.80 -9.11
C VAL A 80 -3.45 -9.49 -8.93
N PHE A 81 -3.24 -10.12 -7.77
CA PHE A 81 -2.03 -10.90 -7.51
C PHE A 81 -2.35 -12.37 -7.25
N PRO A 82 -1.52 -13.28 -7.77
CA PRO A 82 -0.48 -13.03 -8.76
C PRO A 82 -1.07 -12.52 -10.08
N PRO A 83 -0.30 -11.84 -10.95
CA PRO A 83 -0.81 -11.30 -12.21
C PRO A 83 -1.22 -12.41 -13.20
N GLN A 84 -0.68 -13.61 -13.03
CA GLN A 84 -0.99 -14.81 -13.80
C GLN A 84 -1.32 -15.95 -12.85
N GLY A 85 -2.20 -16.85 -13.29
CA GLY A 85 -2.65 -17.98 -12.49
C GLY A 85 -3.83 -17.65 -11.59
N GLU A 86 -3.93 -18.34 -10.45
CA GLU A 86 -5.05 -18.21 -9.53
C GLU A 86 -4.96 -16.92 -8.72
N ALA A 87 -5.98 -16.08 -8.86
CA ALA A 87 -6.06 -14.82 -8.10
C ALA A 87 -6.13 -15.08 -6.59
N ARG A 88 -5.33 -14.36 -5.82
CA ARG A 88 -5.26 -14.42 -4.34
C ARG A 88 -5.49 -13.09 -3.66
N VAL A 89 -5.21 -12.00 -4.35
CA VAL A 89 -5.37 -10.64 -3.83
C VAL A 89 -6.02 -9.78 -4.89
N LEU A 90 -7.03 -9.03 -4.48
CA LEU A 90 -7.69 -7.99 -5.28
C LEU A 90 -7.38 -6.64 -4.67
N GLY A 91 -7.03 -5.67 -5.51
CA GLY A 91 -6.70 -4.33 -5.04
C GLY A 91 -6.86 -3.27 -6.11
N VAL A 92 -6.49 -2.06 -5.73
CA VAL A 92 -6.40 -0.90 -6.62
C VAL A 92 -4.96 -0.43 -6.67
N GLY A 93 -4.43 -0.27 -7.88
CA GLY A 93 -3.12 0.31 -8.14
C GLY A 93 -3.17 1.82 -8.31
N PHE A 94 -2.06 2.41 -8.74
CA PHE A 94 -1.92 3.85 -8.97
C PHE A 94 -1.23 4.10 -10.30
N THR A 95 -1.60 5.23 -10.93
CA THR A 95 -0.98 5.70 -12.18
C THR A 95 0.34 6.40 -11.88
N SER A 96 1.37 6.14 -12.69
CA SER A 96 2.69 6.76 -12.52
C SER A 96 2.61 8.27 -12.67
N ASN A 97 3.24 8.96 -11.72
CA ASN A 97 3.52 10.39 -11.72
C ASN A 97 4.72 10.68 -10.81
N GLU A 98 5.22 11.91 -10.77
CA GLU A 98 6.41 12.29 -10.00
C GLU A 98 6.29 11.93 -8.50
N THR A 99 5.11 12.15 -7.91
CA THR A 99 4.86 11.81 -6.50
C THR A 99 4.90 10.29 -6.28
N LEU A 100 4.26 9.49 -7.14
CA LEU A 100 4.29 8.04 -7.04
C LEU A 100 5.69 7.48 -7.25
N ASP A 101 6.48 8.08 -8.15
CA ASP A 101 7.89 7.72 -8.36
C ASP A 101 8.73 8.03 -7.12
N SER A 102 8.42 9.13 -6.41
CA SER A 102 9.03 9.43 -5.11
C SER A 102 8.65 8.41 -4.04
N VAL A 103 7.38 8.06 -3.93
CA VAL A 103 6.89 7.00 -3.04
C VAL A 103 7.57 5.67 -3.34
N THR A 104 7.75 5.34 -4.61
CA THR A 104 8.45 4.12 -5.05
C THR A 104 9.91 4.13 -4.62
N ARG A 105 10.60 5.27 -4.71
CA ARG A 105 11.98 5.41 -4.19
C ARG A 105 12.06 5.19 -2.69
N VAL A 106 11.10 5.71 -1.91
CA VAL A 106 11.01 5.44 -0.47
C VAL A 106 10.80 3.96 -0.18
N ALA A 107 9.94 3.28 -0.94
CA ALA A 107 9.72 1.84 -0.80
C ALA A 107 11.00 1.03 -1.10
N VAL A 108 11.74 1.39 -2.14
CA VAL A 108 13.04 0.75 -2.48
C VAL A 108 14.09 1.03 -1.40
N ALA A 109 14.13 2.24 -0.84
CA ALA A 109 15.01 2.57 0.28
C ALA A 109 14.66 1.77 1.54
N ALA A 110 13.36 1.62 1.82
CA ALA A 110 12.86 0.81 2.94
C ALA A 110 13.20 -0.67 2.76
N ASP A 111 13.11 -1.21 1.54
CA ASP A 111 13.49 -2.59 1.25
C ASP A 111 14.99 -2.83 1.51
N ARG A 112 15.86 -1.89 1.11
CA ARG A 112 17.29 -1.95 1.41
C ARG A 112 17.58 -1.77 2.91
N ALA A 113 16.90 -0.82 3.56
CA ALA A 113 17.09 -0.60 4.99
C ALA A 113 16.67 -1.81 5.84
N ALA A 114 15.65 -2.55 5.41
CA ALA A 114 15.14 -3.74 6.11
C ALA A 114 16.17 -4.88 6.20
N GLU A 115 17.16 -4.93 5.29
CA GLU A 115 18.27 -5.92 5.38
C GLU A 115 19.06 -5.78 6.68
N THR A 116 19.20 -4.57 7.23
CA THR A 116 19.87 -4.36 8.52
C THR A 116 19.08 -4.93 9.71
N LEU A 117 17.81 -5.22 9.50
CA LEU A 117 16.93 -5.90 10.48
C LEU A 117 16.90 -7.42 10.27
N GLY A 118 17.67 -7.96 9.34
CA GLY A 118 17.60 -9.36 8.93
C GLY A 118 16.40 -9.72 8.08
N VAL A 119 15.68 -8.72 7.55
CA VAL A 119 14.54 -8.93 6.65
C VAL A 119 15.04 -9.02 5.21
N ALA A 120 14.73 -10.12 4.56
CA ALA A 120 15.14 -10.33 3.17
C ALA A 120 14.53 -9.29 2.22
N ARG A 121 15.28 -8.95 1.20
CA ARG A 121 14.79 -8.08 0.12
C ARG A 121 13.67 -8.74 -0.66
N GLU A 122 12.76 -7.91 -1.15
CA GLU A 122 11.71 -8.36 -2.06
C GLU A 122 12.32 -8.81 -3.40
N LYS A 123 11.92 -10.00 -3.84
CA LYS A 123 12.37 -10.53 -5.15
C LYS A 123 11.64 -9.92 -6.32
N ARG A 124 10.50 -9.27 -6.06
CA ARG A 124 9.63 -8.68 -7.07
C ARG A 124 9.73 -7.17 -7.01
N GLU A 125 9.55 -6.54 -8.16
CA GLU A 125 9.42 -5.10 -8.24
C GLU A 125 8.26 -4.59 -7.37
N PHE A 126 8.48 -3.45 -6.72
CA PHE A 126 7.44 -2.78 -5.94
C PHE A 126 6.30 -2.37 -6.87
N ARG A 127 5.09 -2.80 -6.52
CA ARG A 127 3.86 -2.42 -7.22
C ARG A 127 2.93 -1.72 -6.24
N PRO A 128 2.84 -0.39 -6.28
CA PRO A 128 2.01 0.39 -5.37
C PRO A 128 0.54 0.01 -5.52
N HIS A 129 -0.09 -0.42 -4.42
CA HIS A 129 -1.49 -0.80 -4.41
C HIS A 129 -2.09 -0.76 -3.01
N VAL A 130 -3.42 -0.64 -2.94
CA VAL A 130 -4.20 -0.92 -1.73
C VAL A 130 -4.92 -2.24 -1.91
N THR A 131 -4.75 -3.14 -0.96
CA THR A 131 -5.47 -4.43 -0.93
C THR A 131 -6.91 -4.22 -0.48
N LEU A 132 -7.87 -4.59 -1.33
CA LEU A 132 -9.30 -4.55 -1.00
C LEU A 132 -9.80 -5.90 -0.49
N ALA A 133 -9.31 -7.01 -1.03
CA ALA A 133 -9.73 -8.34 -0.62
C ALA A 133 -8.63 -9.40 -0.80
N ARG A 134 -8.75 -10.46 0.01
CA ARG A 134 -7.95 -11.70 -0.14
C ARG A 134 -8.89 -12.85 -0.43
N LEU A 135 -8.53 -13.66 -1.44
CA LEU A 135 -9.29 -14.82 -1.86
C LEU A 135 -8.72 -16.07 -1.19
N ARG A 136 -9.55 -16.74 -0.39
CA ARG A 136 -9.21 -18.03 0.22
C ARG A 136 -9.45 -19.17 -0.77
N ASP A 137 -10.56 -19.07 -1.48
CA ASP A 137 -11.00 -20.03 -2.47
C ASP A 137 -10.71 -19.50 -3.89
N ARG A 138 -10.60 -20.43 -4.83
CA ARG A 138 -10.44 -20.09 -6.24
C ARG A 138 -11.73 -19.43 -6.75
N TRP A 139 -11.59 -18.24 -7.32
CA TRP A 139 -12.69 -17.59 -8.02
C TRP A 139 -12.77 -18.05 -9.49
N PRO A 140 -13.99 -18.14 -10.06
CA PRO A 140 -14.18 -18.29 -11.50
C PRO A 140 -13.53 -17.14 -12.26
N ALA A 141 -13.06 -17.40 -13.48
CA ALA A 141 -12.42 -16.38 -14.31
C ALA A 141 -13.33 -15.17 -14.58
N GLU A 142 -14.63 -15.42 -14.74
CA GLU A 142 -15.65 -14.40 -14.95
C GLU A 142 -15.78 -13.45 -13.76
N ALA A 143 -15.67 -13.97 -12.53
CA ALA A 143 -15.71 -13.14 -11.32
C ALA A 143 -14.48 -12.22 -11.21
N VAL A 144 -13.30 -12.72 -11.59
CA VAL A 144 -12.08 -11.92 -11.64
C VAL A 144 -12.17 -10.86 -12.75
N ALA A 145 -12.73 -11.20 -13.91
CA ALA A 145 -12.98 -10.26 -15.01
C ALA A 145 -13.96 -9.16 -14.57
N SER A 146 -15.08 -9.52 -13.95
CA SER A 146 -16.07 -8.58 -13.43
C SER A 146 -15.49 -7.62 -12.38
N PHE A 147 -14.60 -8.13 -11.49
CA PHE A 147 -13.83 -7.27 -10.59
C PHE A 147 -13.00 -6.24 -11.36
N ARG A 148 -12.24 -6.70 -12.37
CA ARG A 148 -11.37 -5.83 -13.18
C ARG A 148 -12.17 -4.75 -13.91
N GLU A 149 -13.27 -5.11 -14.54
CA GLU A 149 -14.16 -4.18 -15.26
C GLU A 149 -14.76 -3.14 -14.31
N THR A 150 -15.34 -3.59 -13.19
CA THR A 150 -15.97 -2.69 -12.22
C THR A 150 -14.95 -1.72 -11.60
N ALA A 151 -13.78 -2.21 -11.21
CA ALA A 151 -12.74 -1.38 -10.60
C ALA A 151 -12.03 -0.47 -11.63
N ALA A 152 -11.92 -0.88 -12.89
CA ALA A 152 -11.37 -0.04 -13.96
C ALA A 152 -12.29 1.13 -14.31
N ALA A 153 -13.60 0.94 -14.23
CA ALA A 153 -14.60 1.99 -14.47
C ALA A 153 -14.78 2.92 -13.25
N TRP A 154 -14.14 2.63 -12.11
CA TRP A 154 -14.30 3.43 -10.89
C TRP A 154 -13.30 4.58 -10.86
N THR A 155 -13.81 5.79 -10.59
CA THR A 155 -12.97 6.98 -10.44
C THR A 155 -12.71 7.24 -8.96
N PHE A 156 -11.43 7.22 -8.58
CA PHE A 156 -11.00 7.57 -7.24
C PHE A 156 -10.62 9.05 -7.16
N PRO A 157 -10.88 9.72 -6.02
CA PRO A 157 -10.23 11.00 -5.73
C PRO A 157 -8.72 10.78 -5.62
N SER A 158 -7.94 11.84 -5.82
CA SER A 158 -6.50 11.78 -5.59
C SER A 158 -6.20 11.51 -4.11
N TRP A 159 -5.12 10.77 -3.85
CA TRP A 159 -4.62 10.49 -2.51
C TRP A 159 -3.44 11.42 -2.21
N GLN A 160 -3.50 12.16 -1.11
CA GLN A 160 -2.44 13.05 -0.69
C GLN A 160 -1.30 12.28 -0.04
N ALA A 161 -0.21 12.04 -0.79
CA ALA A 161 1.00 11.41 -0.29
C ALA A 161 1.94 12.47 0.29
N ARG A 162 1.93 12.63 1.62
CA ARG A 162 2.69 13.67 2.34
C ARG A 162 3.70 13.11 3.34
N SER A 163 3.55 11.86 3.71
CA SER A 163 4.37 11.20 4.71
C SER A 163 4.32 9.69 4.54
N CYS A 164 5.22 8.99 5.20
CA CYS A 164 5.06 7.58 5.48
C CYS A 164 5.10 7.32 6.98
N VAL A 165 4.43 6.26 7.41
CA VAL A 165 4.26 5.90 8.81
C VAL A 165 4.72 4.46 9.02
N LEU A 166 5.51 4.26 10.07
CA LEU A 166 5.83 2.93 10.59
C LEU A 166 4.72 2.50 11.55
N TYR A 167 4.12 1.36 11.27
CA TYR A 167 3.05 0.78 12.08
C TYR A 167 3.49 -0.49 12.79
N GLU A 168 3.08 -0.66 14.04
CA GLU A 168 2.93 -1.97 14.67
C GLU A 168 1.63 -2.60 14.21
N SER A 169 1.67 -3.89 13.88
CA SER A 169 0.48 -4.66 13.52
C SER A 169 0.23 -5.75 14.55
N ARG A 170 -0.91 -5.71 15.21
CA ARG A 170 -1.37 -6.76 16.12
C ARG A 170 -2.56 -7.49 15.50
N LEU A 171 -2.54 -8.81 15.62
CA LEU A 171 -3.69 -9.62 15.21
C LEU A 171 -4.72 -9.59 16.33
N ASP A 172 -5.92 -9.16 16.01
CA ASP A 172 -7.08 -9.20 16.88
C ASP A 172 -8.15 -10.09 16.24
N PRO A 173 -9.00 -10.80 17.00
CA PRO A 173 -10.10 -11.60 16.45
C PRO A 173 -11.03 -10.79 15.52
N ALA A 174 -11.17 -9.49 15.76
CA ALA A 174 -11.96 -8.58 14.94
C ALA A 174 -11.24 -8.07 13.68
N GLY A 175 -9.95 -8.41 13.49
CA GLY A 175 -9.10 -7.98 12.38
C GLY A 175 -7.79 -7.39 12.87
N ALA A 176 -6.87 -7.09 11.94
CA ALA A 176 -5.58 -6.49 12.30
C ALA A 176 -5.77 -5.05 12.81
N VAL A 177 -5.14 -4.73 13.94
CA VAL A 177 -5.07 -3.38 14.51
C VAL A 177 -3.69 -2.81 14.21
N HIS A 178 -3.64 -1.61 13.65
CA HIS A 178 -2.42 -0.92 13.27
C HIS A 178 -2.21 0.31 14.15
N THR A 179 -1.10 0.34 14.90
CA THR A 179 -0.74 1.43 15.80
C THR A 179 0.46 2.17 15.21
N PRO A 180 0.38 3.50 14.96
CA PRO A 180 1.51 4.26 14.46
C PRO A 180 2.62 4.33 15.52
N LEU A 181 3.86 4.12 15.08
CA LEU A 181 5.07 4.19 15.92
C LEU A 181 5.92 5.41 15.62
N ALA A 182 6.04 5.76 14.33
CA ALA A 182 6.80 6.91 13.85
C ALA A 182 6.25 7.37 12.50
N GLU A 183 6.42 8.66 12.20
CA GLU A 183 6.00 9.28 10.94
C GLU A 183 7.11 10.18 10.40
N TRP A 184 7.32 10.16 9.08
CA TRP A 184 8.30 10.99 8.36
C TRP A 184 7.62 11.70 7.20
N SER A 185 7.66 13.04 7.24
CA SER A 185 7.10 13.89 6.18
C SER A 185 7.98 13.88 4.93
N PHE A 186 7.35 13.99 3.76
CA PHE A 186 8.02 14.20 2.50
C PHE A 186 8.34 15.69 2.36
N THR A 187 9.62 16.05 2.29
CA THR A 187 10.10 17.44 2.29
C THR A 187 10.93 17.80 1.05
N GLY A 188 11.16 16.84 0.16
CA GLY A 188 11.82 17.09 -1.12
C GLY A 188 10.99 18.05 -1.99
N GLY A 189 11.64 19.04 -2.58
CA GLY A 189 11.03 19.89 -3.59
C GLY A 189 10.90 19.18 -4.94
N PRO A 190 10.04 19.68 -5.87
CA PRO A 190 9.99 19.17 -7.23
C PRO A 190 11.39 19.25 -7.85
N ARG A 191 11.83 18.16 -8.47
CA ARG A 191 13.12 18.16 -9.17
C ARG A 191 12.99 19.05 -10.39
N GLY A 192 13.60 20.23 -10.31
CA GLY A 192 13.72 21.10 -11.49
C GLY A 192 14.32 20.31 -12.65
N VAL A 193 13.72 20.44 -13.82
CA VAL A 193 14.28 19.93 -15.06
C VAL A 193 15.69 20.51 -15.17
N ARG A 194 16.72 19.67 -15.05
CA ARG A 194 18.09 20.11 -15.38
C ARG A 194 18.08 20.38 -16.88
N ALA A 195 18.22 21.67 -17.22
CA ALA A 195 18.42 22.13 -18.58
C ALA A 195 19.70 21.53 -19.17
#